data_6db965478735ec33e231390c344e7259
#
_entry.id   6db965478735ec33e231390c344e7259
#
_cell.length_a   1.000
_cell.length_b   1.000
_cell.length_c   1.000
_cell.angle_alpha   90.00
_cell.angle_beta   90.00
_cell.angle_gamma   90.00
#
_symmetry.space_group_name_H-M   'P 1'
#
loop_
_entity.id
_entity.type
_entity.pdbx_description
1 polymer ?
#
loop_
_entity_poly.entity_id
_entity_poly.type
_entity_poly.pdbx_seq_one_letter_code
_entity_poly.pdbx_strand_id
1 'polypeptide(L)'
;MQFFLPFFKILGKILRPHQREGVKFMYDCVTGIKIEGSYGCIMADEMGLGKTLQCITLLWTLLKQGPDCKPLIEKAIVVCPSSLVKNWYNEIFKWLGQKVSPLAMDGGSKESIDKDLKGFMNTFGRRPNNPVLIISYETFRLHSKVLHSGEVCTCTTI
;
A
#
# COMPACT_ATOMS: atom_id res chain seq x y z
N MET A 1 8.57 20.38 13.36
CA MET A 1 7.25 19.80 13.67
C MET A 1 6.13 20.26 12.72
N GLN A 2 6.46 20.91 11.61
CA GLN A 2 5.50 21.55 10.69
C GLN A 2 5.35 20.86 9.32
N PHE A 3 6.05 19.74 9.08
CA PHE A 3 6.07 19.05 7.78
C PHE A 3 4.91 18.07 7.53
N PHE A 4 4.06 17.82 8.52
CA PHE A 4 3.00 16.80 8.44
C PHE A 4 1.62 17.31 7.96
N LEU A 5 1.41 18.62 7.86
CA LEU A 5 0.10 19.21 7.56
C LEU A 5 -0.39 19.08 6.11
N PRO A 6 0.46 19.03 5.06
CA PRO A 6 -0.02 18.78 3.70
C PRO A 6 -0.48 17.33 3.47
N PHE A 7 0.11 16.38 4.20
CA PHE A 7 -0.05 14.94 4.01
C PHE A 7 -1.47 14.42 4.34
N PHE A 8 -2.14 15.07 5.28
CA PHE A 8 -3.42 14.61 5.81
C PHE A 8 -4.66 15.28 5.21
N LYS A 9 -4.54 16.03 4.09
CA LYS A 9 -5.65 16.83 3.57
C LYS A 9 -6.92 16.03 3.27
N ILE A 10 -6.81 14.77 2.89
CA ILE A 10 -7.98 13.95 2.53
C ILE A 10 -8.43 13.08 3.71
N LEU A 11 -7.55 12.26 4.25
CA LEU A 11 -7.89 11.29 5.30
C LEU A 11 -7.62 11.81 6.72
N GLY A 12 -6.79 12.82 6.89
CA GLY A 12 -6.41 13.32 8.21
C GLY A 12 -7.56 13.92 9.03
N LYS A 13 -8.64 14.36 8.38
CA LYS A 13 -9.84 14.83 9.08
C LYS A 13 -10.68 13.68 9.65
N ILE A 14 -10.51 12.48 9.11
CA ILE A 14 -11.29 11.28 9.46
C ILE A 14 -10.55 10.46 10.52
N LEU A 15 -9.22 10.49 10.51
CA LEU A 15 -8.39 9.73 11.44
C LEU A 15 -8.53 10.22 12.88
N ARG A 16 -8.70 9.30 13.81
CA ARG A 16 -8.63 9.57 15.26
C ARG A 16 -7.18 9.89 15.67
N PRO A 17 -6.94 10.57 16.82
CA PRO A 17 -5.59 10.94 17.25
C PRO A 17 -4.59 9.78 17.24
N HIS A 18 -4.91 8.64 17.85
CA HIS A 18 -4.04 7.46 17.88
C HIS A 18 -3.74 6.90 16.48
N GLN A 19 -4.71 6.96 15.56
CA GLN A 19 -4.50 6.52 14.17
C GLN A 19 -3.51 7.44 13.44
N ARG A 20 -3.54 8.74 13.69
CA ARG A 20 -2.57 9.70 13.13
C ARG A 20 -1.16 9.40 13.63
N GLU A 21 -1.02 9.12 14.92
CA GLU A 21 0.25 8.73 15.53
C GLU A 21 0.76 7.42 14.94
N GLY A 22 -0.12 6.41 14.77
CA GLY A 22 0.22 5.15 14.14
C GLY A 22 0.69 5.31 12.70
N VAL A 23 -0.02 6.12 11.88
CA VAL A 23 0.41 6.41 10.50
C VAL A 23 1.75 7.12 10.46
N LYS A 24 1.97 8.10 11.37
CA LYS A 24 3.25 8.77 11.48
C LYS A 24 4.36 7.80 11.84
N PHE A 25 4.14 6.96 12.84
CA PHE A 25 5.11 5.96 13.25
C PHE A 25 5.49 5.01 12.11
N MET A 26 4.49 4.46 11.42
CA MET A 26 4.72 3.60 10.26
C MET A 26 5.49 4.32 9.15
N TYR A 27 5.13 5.58 8.86
CA TYR A 27 5.82 6.38 7.87
C TYR A 27 7.30 6.56 8.23
N ASP A 28 7.59 6.97 9.46
CA ASP A 28 8.97 7.14 9.95
C ASP A 28 9.78 5.83 9.89
N CYS A 29 9.12 4.67 10.11
CA CYS A 29 9.75 3.37 10.00
C CYS A 29 10.06 2.99 8.54
N VAL A 30 9.06 3.06 7.66
CA VAL A 30 9.23 2.59 6.26
C VAL A 30 10.10 3.52 5.41
N THR A 31 10.30 4.75 5.86
CA THR A 31 11.21 5.72 5.20
C THR A 31 12.61 5.73 5.80
N GLY A 32 12.89 4.90 6.81
CA GLY A 32 14.19 4.84 7.47
C GLY A 32 14.48 6.00 8.42
N ILE A 33 13.53 6.92 8.64
CA ILE A 33 13.69 8.05 9.58
C ILE A 33 13.78 7.56 11.03
N LYS A 34 13.06 6.50 11.37
CA LYS A 34 13.01 5.98 12.75
C LYS A 34 14.28 5.25 13.13
N ILE A 35 14.79 4.41 12.25
CA ILE A 35 16.02 3.64 12.41
C ILE A 35 16.71 3.61 11.06
N GLU A 36 17.91 4.19 10.97
CA GLU A 36 18.70 4.21 9.76
C GLU A 36 19.00 2.78 9.27
N GLY A 37 18.78 2.51 7.99
CA GLY A 37 18.98 1.18 7.38
C GLY A 37 17.85 0.17 7.63
N SER A 38 16.78 0.55 8.35
CA SER A 38 15.59 -0.30 8.58
C SER A 38 14.35 0.33 7.96
N TYR A 39 13.69 -0.40 7.05
CA TYR A 39 12.57 0.11 6.25
C TYR A 39 11.29 -0.71 6.44
N GLY A 40 10.92 -1.00 7.68
CA GLY A 40 9.72 -1.77 7.97
C GLY A 40 9.24 -1.64 9.41
N CYS A 41 8.02 -2.08 9.66
CA CYS A 41 7.42 -2.12 10.99
C CYS A 41 6.33 -3.20 11.07
N ILE A 42 5.98 -3.56 12.29
CA ILE A 42 4.84 -4.44 12.60
C ILE A 42 3.82 -3.61 13.37
N MET A 43 2.56 -3.64 12.93
CA MET A 43 1.46 -3.01 13.63
C MET A 43 0.76 -4.08 14.49
N ALA A 44 0.94 -3.99 15.81
CA ALA A 44 0.38 -4.93 16.79
C ALA A 44 -0.84 -4.35 17.54
N ASP A 45 -1.59 -3.46 16.93
CA ASP A 45 -2.80 -2.87 17.51
C ASP A 45 -3.90 -3.92 17.69
N GLU A 46 -4.79 -3.72 18.66
CA GLU A 46 -5.97 -4.56 18.86
C GLU A 46 -6.93 -4.50 17.66
N MET A 47 -7.77 -5.53 17.54
CA MET A 47 -8.81 -5.56 16.52
C MET A 47 -9.81 -4.40 16.73
N GLY A 48 -10.29 -3.82 15.64
CA GLY A 48 -11.25 -2.71 15.68
C GLY A 48 -10.64 -1.31 15.76
N LEU A 49 -9.34 -1.14 16.00
CA LEU A 49 -8.68 0.16 16.09
C LEU A 49 -8.42 0.83 14.72
N GLY A 50 -8.88 0.20 13.63
CA GLY A 50 -8.81 0.80 12.29
C GLY A 50 -7.45 0.63 11.61
N LYS A 51 -6.78 -0.51 11.80
CA LYS A 51 -5.51 -0.85 11.14
C LYS A 51 -5.58 -0.67 9.62
N THR A 52 -6.64 -1.15 8.99
CA THR A 52 -6.84 -1.04 7.53
C THR A 52 -6.84 0.42 7.06
N LEU A 53 -7.55 1.29 7.77
CA LEU A 53 -7.57 2.73 7.43
C LEU A 53 -6.20 3.39 7.62
N GLN A 54 -5.46 3.01 8.65
CA GLN A 54 -4.09 3.51 8.87
C GLN A 54 -3.16 3.06 7.73
N CYS A 55 -3.23 1.78 7.32
CA CYS A 55 -2.45 1.27 6.19
C CYS A 55 -2.82 1.95 4.87
N ILE A 56 -4.12 2.16 4.58
CA ILE A 56 -4.57 2.88 3.38
C ILE A 56 -4.07 4.33 3.40
N THR A 57 -4.06 4.97 4.57
CA THR A 57 -3.53 6.33 4.71
C THR A 57 -2.03 6.40 4.46
N LEU A 58 -1.27 5.46 5.01
CA LEU A 58 0.16 5.34 4.74
C LEU A 58 0.42 5.13 3.25
N LEU A 59 -0.26 4.17 2.65
CA LEU A 59 -0.17 3.85 1.22
C LEU A 59 -0.43 5.08 0.34
N TRP A 60 -1.51 5.82 0.62
CA TRP A 60 -1.81 7.08 -0.06
C TRP A 60 -0.70 8.11 0.10
N THR A 61 -0.16 8.24 1.32
CA THR A 61 0.92 9.18 1.61
C THR A 61 2.16 8.85 0.80
N LEU A 62 2.59 7.60 0.78
CA LEU A 62 3.77 7.15 0.04
C LEU A 62 3.62 7.32 -1.49
N LEU A 63 2.43 7.05 -2.04
CA LEU A 63 2.14 7.15 -3.47
C LEU A 63 1.98 8.58 -3.98
N LYS A 64 1.63 9.54 -3.12
CA LYS A 64 1.21 10.87 -3.58
C LYS A 64 1.94 12.03 -2.92
N GLN A 65 2.49 11.85 -1.74
CA GLN A 65 2.90 12.95 -0.88
C GLN A 65 4.20 12.66 -0.12
N GLY A 66 5.31 12.50 -0.82
CA GLY A 66 6.65 12.49 -0.21
C GLY A 66 7.05 13.86 0.36
N PRO A 67 8.17 13.97 1.08
CA PRO A 67 8.63 15.19 1.75
C PRO A 67 8.72 16.40 0.81
N ASP A 68 9.10 16.18 -0.44
CA ASP A 68 9.26 17.22 -1.47
C ASP A 68 8.01 17.37 -2.36
N CYS A 69 6.83 17.01 -1.88
CA CYS A 69 5.60 16.93 -2.67
C CYS A 69 5.71 15.96 -3.88
N LYS A 70 6.67 15.03 -3.82
CA LYS A 70 6.86 13.97 -4.82
C LYS A 70 6.45 12.62 -4.24
N PRO A 71 5.96 11.68 -5.06
CA PRO A 71 5.75 10.30 -4.63
C PRO A 71 7.06 9.69 -4.10
N LEU A 72 6.99 8.97 -2.99
CA LEU A 72 8.12 8.18 -2.48
C LEU A 72 8.19 6.81 -3.14
N ILE A 73 7.03 6.29 -3.53
CA ILE A 73 6.90 5.02 -4.23
C ILE A 73 6.00 5.18 -5.45
N GLU A 74 6.26 4.42 -6.48
CA GLU A 74 5.42 4.38 -7.68
C GLU A 74 4.32 3.32 -7.57
N LYS A 75 4.61 2.22 -6.89
CA LYS A 75 3.73 1.04 -6.75
C LYS A 75 3.78 0.48 -5.35
N ALA A 76 2.68 -0.16 -4.96
CA ALA A 76 2.57 -0.89 -3.71
C ALA A 76 1.87 -2.24 -3.92
N ILE A 77 2.23 -3.23 -3.12
CA ILE A 77 1.58 -4.53 -3.10
C ILE A 77 0.97 -4.76 -1.73
N VAL A 78 -0.32 -5.07 -1.70
CA VAL A 78 -1.04 -5.52 -0.51
C VAL A 78 -1.16 -7.04 -0.60
N VAL A 79 -0.53 -7.75 0.33
CA VAL A 79 -0.60 -9.22 0.41
C VAL A 79 -1.49 -9.59 1.58
N CYS A 80 -2.54 -10.37 1.35
CA CYS A 80 -3.54 -10.71 2.37
C CYS A 80 -4.09 -12.14 2.15
N PRO A 81 -4.86 -12.70 3.09
CA PRO A 81 -5.63 -13.92 2.83
C PRO A 81 -6.57 -13.75 1.62
N SER A 82 -6.79 -14.82 0.84
CA SER A 82 -7.63 -14.78 -0.36
C SER A 82 -9.04 -14.23 -0.08
N SER A 83 -9.63 -14.60 1.06
CA SER A 83 -10.94 -14.12 1.50
C SER A 83 -11.01 -12.59 1.74
N LEU A 84 -9.87 -11.93 1.92
CA LEU A 84 -9.78 -10.49 2.20
C LEU A 84 -9.41 -9.64 0.99
N VAL A 85 -9.05 -10.22 -0.14
CA VAL A 85 -8.69 -9.48 -1.37
C VAL A 85 -9.79 -8.50 -1.78
N LYS A 86 -11.03 -8.99 -1.85
CA LYS A 86 -12.19 -8.17 -2.19
C LYS A 86 -12.50 -7.12 -1.13
N ASN A 87 -12.31 -7.44 0.14
CA ASN A 87 -12.50 -6.49 1.25
C ASN A 87 -11.49 -5.33 1.15
N TRP A 88 -10.22 -5.62 0.89
CA TRP A 88 -9.19 -4.61 0.67
C TRP A 88 -9.50 -3.70 -0.52
N TYR A 89 -9.95 -4.28 -1.64
CA TYR A 89 -10.39 -3.53 -2.80
C TYR A 89 -11.50 -2.53 -2.44
N ASN A 90 -12.54 -3.00 -1.75
CA ASN A 90 -13.68 -2.17 -1.34
C ASN A 90 -13.26 -1.08 -0.35
N GLU A 91 -12.39 -1.38 0.62
CA GLU A 91 -11.92 -0.39 1.60
C GLU A 91 -11.05 0.69 0.92
N ILE A 92 -10.15 0.34 0.00
CA ILE A 92 -9.38 1.32 -0.77
C ILE A 92 -10.33 2.21 -1.57
N PHE A 93 -11.30 1.63 -2.25
CA PHE A 93 -12.27 2.41 -3.03
C PHE A 93 -13.13 3.31 -2.14
N LYS A 94 -13.59 2.84 -1.00
CA LYS A 94 -14.38 3.59 -0.01
C LYS A 94 -13.63 4.84 0.48
N TRP A 95 -12.34 4.72 0.79
CA TRP A 95 -11.56 5.81 1.39
C TRP A 95 -10.89 6.73 0.38
N LEU A 96 -10.46 6.21 -0.76
CA LEU A 96 -9.73 6.95 -1.78
C LEU A 96 -10.55 7.23 -3.06
N GLY A 97 -11.68 6.56 -3.24
CA GLY A 97 -12.52 6.70 -4.42
C GLY A 97 -11.74 6.40 -5.70
N GLN A 98 -11.97 7.18 -6.74
CA GLN A 98 -11.29 7.02 -8.03
C GLN A 98 -9.86 7.56 -8.07
N LYS A 99 -9.32 8.06 -6.96
CA LYS A 99 -7.96 8.62 -6.89
C LYS A 99 -6.87 7.57 -6.98
N VAL A 100 -7.21 6.35 -6.57
CA VAL A 100 -6.36 5.15 -6.68
C VAL A 100 -7.24 4.02 -7.19
N SER A 101 -6.82 3.42 -8.29
CA SER A 101 -7.48 2.23 -8.83
C SER A 101 -6.62 1.02 -8.48
N PRO A 102 -7.02 0.17 -7.52
CA PRO A 102 -6.27 -1.04 -7.20
C PRO A 102 -6.53 -2.13 -8.24
N LEU A 103 -5.50 -2.93 -8.52
CA LEU A 103 -5.60 -4.17 -9.27
C LEU A 103 -5.75 -5.32 -8.27
N ALA A 104 -6.93 -5.95 -8.21
CA ALA A 104 -7.19 -7.08 -7.32
C ALA A 104 -7.04 -8.40 -8.08
N MET A 105 -6.22 -9.32 -7.54
CA MET A 105 -6.04 -10.67 -8.07
C MET A 105 -6.69 -11.68 -7.13
N ASP A 106 -7.91 -12.07 -7.48
CA ASP A 106 -8.77 -12.96 -6.69
C ASP A 106 -8.97 -14.32 -7.40
N GLY A 107 -7.99 -14.75 -8.18
CA GLY A 107 -8.02 -16.01 -8.94
C GLY A 107 -7.86 -15.80 -10.45
N GLY A 108 -7.75 -16.89 -11.17
CA GLY A 108 -7.54 -16.90 -12.62
C GLY A 108 -6.61 -18.02 -13.05
N SER A 109 -6.44 -18.20 -14.37
CA SER A 109 -5.42 -19.13 -14.88
C SER A 109 -4.02 -18.56 -14.59
N LYS A 110 -3.04 -19.44 -14.47
CA LYS A 110 -1.64 -19.06 -14.23
C LYS A 110 -1.15 -18.06 -15.28
N GLU A 111 -1.49 -18.29 -16.54
CA GLU A 111 -1.09 -17.46 -17.66
C GLU A 111 -1.70 -16.05 -17.58
N SER A 112 -2.97 -15.95 -17.14
CA SER A 112 -3.64 -14.65 -16.95
C SER A 112 -2.98 -13.87 -15.83
N ILE A 113 -2.74 -14.52 -14.69
CA ILE A 113 -2.08 -13.90 -13.53
C ILE A 113 -0.68 -13.43 -13.90
N ASP A 114 0.13 -14.25 -14.58
CA ASP A 114 1.48 -13.87 -15.01
C ASP A 114 1.46 -12.67 -15.98
N LYS A 115 0.48 -12.61 -16.88
CA LYS A 115 0.31 -11.50 -17.81
C LYS A 115 0.00 -10.20 -17.06
N ASP A 116 -0.94 -10.25 -16.12
CA ASP A 116 -1.37 -9.08 -15.34
C ASP A 116 -0.25 -8.60 -14.41
N LEU A 117 0.49 -9.52 -13.78
CA LEU A 117 1.67 -9.21 -12.96
C LEU A 117 2.78 -8.56 -13.80
N LYS A 118 3.09 -9.11 -14.98
CA LYS A 118 4.06 -8.50 -15.90
C LYS A 118 3.59 -7.11 -16.34
N GLY A 119 2.31 -6.94 -16.63
CA GLY A 119 1.72 -5.64 -16.95
C GLY A 119 1.89 -4.64 -15.80
N PHE A 120 1.59 -5.08 -14.56
CA PHE A 120 1.79 -4.27 -13.36
C PHE A 120 3.25 -3.90 -13.16
N MET A 121 4.19 -4.85 -13.32
CA MET A 121 5.61 -4.61 -13.10
C MET A 121 6.25 -3.74 -14.18
N ASN A 122 5.84 -3.87 -15.45
CA ASN A 122 6.47 -3.18 -16.59
C ASN A 122 6.00 -1.72 -16.80
N THR A 123 5.10 -1.21 -15.99
CA THR A 123 4.59 0.18 -16.08
C THR A 123 5.53 1.20 -15.44
N PHE A 124 6.83 1.20 -15.77
CA PHE A 124 7.80 2.18 -15.27
C PHE A 124 7.70 3.51 -16.03
N GLY A 125 7.89 4.64 -15.33
CA GLY A 125 8.03 5.98 -15.90
C GLY A 125 6.76 6.65 -16.38
N ARG A 126 5.61 6.02 -16.31
CA ARG A 126 4.27 6.64 -16.45
C ARG A 126 3.54 6.43 -15.13
N ARG A 127 2.73 7.41 -14.70
CA ARG A 127 1.83 7.21 -13.55
C ARG A 127 1.02 5.96 -13.83
N PRO A 128 1.24 4.85 -13.11
CA PRO A 128 0.52 3.62 -13.38
C PRO A 128 -0.98 3.88 -13.16
N ASN A 129 -1.82 3.40 -14.08
CA ASN A 129 -3.27 3.50 -13.90
C ASN A 129 -3.70 2.80 -12.61
N ASN A 130 -3.01 1.70 -12.28
CA ASN A 130 -3.25 0.89 -11.08
C ASN A 130 -1.96 0.83 -10.24
N PRO A 131 -1.71 1.78 -9.34
CA PRO A 131 -0.48 1.81 -8.54
C PRO A 131 -0.47 0.81 -7.38
N VAL A 132 -1.60 0.15 -7.10
CA VAL A 132 -1.75 -0.79 -5.99
C VAL A 132 -2.18 -2.15 -6.52
N LEU A 133 -1.41 -3.18 -6.20
CA LEU A 133 -1.76 -4.58 -6.42
C LEU A 133 -2.26 -5.17 -5.11
N ILE A 134 -3.40 -5.86 -5.15
CA ILE A 134 -3.93 -6.65 -4.02
C ILE A 134 -3.89 -8.11 -4.44
N ILE A 135 -3.16 -8.93 -3.69
CA ILE A 135 -2.90 -10.32 -4.04
C ILE A 135 -2.95 -11.23 -2.82
N SER A 136 -3.37 -12.48 -3.00
CA SER A 136 -3.37 -13.47 -1.92
C SER A 136 -1.95 -13.98 -1.60
N TYR A 137 -1.71 -14.43 -0.34
CA TYR A 137 -0.44 -15.05 0.05
C TYR A 137 -0.06 -16.21 -0.86
N GLU A 138 -1.03 -17.03 -1.26
CA GLU A 138 -0.79 -18.19 -2.10
C GLU A 138 -0.36 -17.79 -3.50
N THR A 139 -1.10 -16.85 -4.11
CA THR A 139 -0.78 -16.33 -5.44
C THR A 139 0.56 -15.59 -5.42
N PHE A 140 0.81 -14.76 -4.41
CA PHE A 140 2.09 -14.07 -4.24
C PHE A 140 3.26 -15.06 -4.18
N ARG A 141 3.14 -16.13 -3.40
CA ARG A 141 4.18 -17.17 -3.27
C ARG A 141 4.43 -17.90 -4.59
N LEU A 142 3.37 -18.27 -5.31
CA LEU A 142 3.49 -19.00 -6.58
C LEU A 142 4.14 -18.16 -7.69
N HIS A 143 3.90 -16.86 -7.70
CA HIS A 143 4.36 -15.92 -8.73
C HIS A 143 5.50 -15.00 -8.25
N SER A 144 6.13 -15.30 -7.13
CA SER A 144 7.19 -14.47 -6.52
C SER A 144 8.35 -14.15 -7.47
N LYS A 145 8.70 -15.08 -8.37
CA LYS A 145 9.76 -14.87 -9.38
C LYS A 145 9.46 -13.73 -10.33
N VAL A 146 8.18 -13.52 -10.69
CA VAL A 146 7.76 -12.42 -11.56
C VAL A 146 7.82 -11.10 -10.82
N LEU A 147 7.48 -11.12 -9.53
CA LEU A 147 7.47 -9.94 -8.66
C LEU A 147 8.86 -9.50 -8.19
N HIS A 148 9.83 -10.40 -8.21
CA HIS A 148 11.20 -10.11 -7.75
C HIS A 148 12.04 -9.30 -8.76
N SER A 149 11.57 -9.13 -9.98
CA SER A 149 12.30 -8.45 -11.07
C SER A 149 12.21 -6.92 -11.04
N GLY A 150 11.58 -6.29 -10.04
CA GLY A 150 11.39 -4.84 -9.99
C GLY A 150 11.51 -4.25 -8.59
N GLU A 151 11.88 -2.96 -8.52
CA GLU A 151 11.84 -2.17 -7.29
C GLU A 151 10.39 -1.88 -6.89
N VAL A 152 9.84 -2.68 -5.99
CA VAL A 152 8.47 -2.51 -5.48
C VAL A 152 8.47 -2.40 -3.98
N CYS A 153 7.84 -1.38 -3.46
CA CYS A 153 7.59 -1.28 -2.02
C CYS A 153 6.46 -2.24 -1.64
N THR A 154 6.78 -3.26 -0.84
CA THR A 154 5.81 -4.27 -0.41
C THR A 154 5.19 -3.89 0.92
N CYS A 155 3.87 -3.73 0.96
CA CYS A 155 3.12 -3.63 2.20
C CYS A 155 2.44 -4.96 2.47
N THR A 156 2.88 -5.66 3.52
CA THR A 156 2.22 -6.90 3.96
C THR A 156 1.30 -6.57 5.12
N THR A 157 0.05 -6.94 5.00
CA THR A 157 -0.94 -6.81 6.07
C THR A 157 -1.36 -8.19 6.56
N ILE A 158 -1.37 -8.32 7.84
CA ILE A 158 -1.86 -9.48 8.58
C ILE A 158 -3.33 -9.29 8.87
#